data_c9b1826834a9a96c0d699a3fb9ca25c9
#
_entry.id   c9b1826834a9a96c0d699a3fb9ca25c9
#
_cell.length_a   1.000
_cell.length_b   1.000
_cell.length_c   1.000
_cell.angle_alpha   90.00
_cell.angle_beta   90.00
_cell.angle_gamma   90.00
#
_symmetry.space_group_name_H-M   'P 1'
#
loop_
_entity.id
_entity.type
_entity.pdbx_description
1 polymer ?
#
loop_
_entity_poly.entity_id
_entity_poly.type
_entity_poly.pdbx_seq_one_letter_code
_entity_poly.pdbx_strand_id
1 'polypeptide(L)' 'MSEVIYVCIVCGHTLSEADWLSLPDEVNCPECGVAKSDYVRTEL' A
#
# COMPACT_ATOMS: atom_id res chain seq x y z
N MET A 1 -18.32 -5.62 8.56
CA MET A 1 -16.91 -5.60 8.95
C MET A 1 -16.17 -4.71 7.98
N SER A 2 -15.31 -3.85 8.50
CA SER A 2 -14.55 -2.96 7.65
C SER A 2 -13.29 -3.65 7.15
N GLU A 3 -12.97 -3.42 5.90
CA GLU A 3 -11.73 -3.90 5.32
C GLU A 3 -10.84 -2.71 5.03
N VAL A 4 -9.54 -2.90 5.24
CA VAL A 4 -8.57 -1.83 5.02
C VAL A 4 -7.66 -2.24 3.87
N ILE A 5 -7.46 -1.32 2.93
CA ILE A 5 -6.50 -1.49 1.86
C ILE A 5 -5.56 -0.30 1.84
N TYR A 6 -4.42 -0.48 1.21
CA TYR A 6 -3.44 0.58 1.02
C TYR A 6 -3.28 0.83 -0.47
N VAL A 7 -3.40 2.09 -0.87
CA VAL A 7 -3.39 2.49 -2.27
C VAL A 7 -2.19 3.40 -2.54
N CYS A 8 -1.40 3.04 -3.53
CA CYS A 8 -0.30 3.89 -3.99
C CYS A 8 -0.87 5.16 -4.62
N ILE A 9 -0.44 6.31 -4.12
CA ILE A 9 -0.98 7.59 -4.59
C ILE A 9 -0.48 7.98 -5.98
N VAL A 10 0.52 7.28 -6.50
CA VAL A 10 1.12 7.61 -7.79
C VAL A 10 0.54 6.76 -8.91
N CYS A 11 0.51 5.45 -8.74
CA CYS A 11 0.06 4.54 -9.81
C CYS A 11 -1.26 3.82 -9.50
N GLY A 12 -1.77 3.96 -8.28
CA GLY A 12 -3.03 3.32 -7.88
C GLY A 12 -2.91 1.84 -7.53
N HIS A 13 -1.71 1.33 -7.37
CA HIS A 13 -1.50 -0.06 -6.98
C HIS A 13 -2.07 -0.29 -5.57
N THR A 14 -2.84 -1.37 -5.40
CA THR A 14 -3.50 -1.64 -4.12
C THR A 14 -2.91 -2.86 -3.43
N LEU A 15 -2.87 -2.80 -2.10
CA LEU A 15 -2.44 -3.91 -1.25
C LEU A 15 -3.46 -4.06 -0.12
N SER A 16 -3.72 -5.31 0.28
CA SER A 16 -4.51 -5.53 1.49
C SER A 16 -3.69 -5.14 2.71
N GLU A 17 -4.36 -4.89 3.84
CA GLU A 17 -3.67 -4.54 5.07
C GLU A 17 -2.67 -5.62 5.48
N ALA A 18 -3.06 -6.89 5.36
CA ALA A 18 -2.18 -7.99 5.73
C ALA A 18 -0.91 -7.98 4.86
N ASP A 19 -1.08 -7.78 3.56
CA ASP A 19 0.06 -7.72 2.65
C ASP A 19 0.94 -6.52 2.97
N TRP A 20 0.33 -5.36 3.19
CA TRP A 20 1.09 -4.15 3.50
C TRP A 20 1.90 -4.30 4.78
N LEU A 21 1.31 -4.90 5.81
CA LEU A 21 1.98 -5.09 7.08
C LEU A 21 3.11 -6.12 7.03
N SER A 22 3.01 -7.08 6.11
CA SER A 22 4.05 -8.10 5.95
C SER A 22 5.26 -7.59 5.17
N LEU A 23 5.13 -6.44 4.50
CA LEU A 23 6.24 -5.87 3.74
C LEU A 23 7.16 -5.05 4.66
N PRO A 24 8.48 -5.08 4.40
CA PRO A 24 9.39 -4.22 5.15
C PRO A 24 9.19 -2.75 4.76
N ASP A 25 9.58 -1.84 5.66
CA ASP A 25 9.43 -0.41 5.42
C ASP A 25 10.28 0.09 4.25
N GLU A 26 11.29 -0.68 3.86
CA GLU A 26 12.20 -0.31 2.77
C GLU A 26 11.66 -0.66 1.40
N VAL A 27 10.54 -1.36 1.34
CA VAL A 27 9.99 -1.82 0.07
C VAL A 27 9.41 -0.63 -0.71
N ASN A 28 9.63 -0.65 -2.01
CA ASN A 28 9.06 0.36 -2.90
C ASN A 28 7.91 -0.25 -3.71
N CYS A 29 7.03 0.62 -4.22
CA CYS A 29 5.94 0.16 -5.10
C CYS A 29 6.53 -0.55 -6.31
N PRO A 30 6.11 -1.80 -6.61
CA PRO A 30 6.64 -2.52 -7.76
C PRO A 30 6.25 -1.93 -9.11
N GLU A 31 5.24 -1.08 -9.13
CA GLU A 31 4.75 -0.50 -10.37
C GLU A 31 5.41 0.83 -10.70
N CYS A 32 5.58 1.70 -9.69
CA CYS A 32 6.11 3.03 -9.95
C CYS A 32 7.36 3.37 -9.13
N GLY A 33 7.75 2.52 -8.21
CA GLY A 33 8.99 2.68 -7.46
C GLY A 33 8.96 3.68 -6.32
N VAL A 34 7.78 4.21 -5.96
CA VAL A 34 7.67 5.12 -4.82
C VAL A 34 7.81 4.37 -3.50
N ALA A 35 8.14 5.08 -2.45
CA ALA A 35 8.31 4.48 -1.13
C ALA A 35 7.00 3.95 -0.58
N LYS A 36 7.09 2.97 0.31
CA LYS A 36 5.92 2.39 0.98
C LYS A 36 5.09 3.46 1.69
N SER A 37 5.72 4.50 2.20
CA SER A 37 5.04 5.60 2.89
C SER A 37 4.14 6.43 1.98
N ASP A 38 4.25 6.27 0.67
CA ASP A 38 3.39 6.96 -0.28
C ASP A 38 2.05 6.26 -0.50
N TYR A 39 1.82 5.14 0.18
CA TYR A 39 0.52 4.48 0.16
C TYR A 39 -0.43 5.14 1.16
N VAL A 40 -1.69 5.23 0.78
CA VAL A 40 -2.74 5.80 1.63
C VAL A 40 -3.62 4.69 2.17
N ARG A 41 -3.84 4.69 3.49
CA ARG A 41 -4.73 3.75 4.14
C ARG A 41 -6.17 4.11 3.79
N THR A 42 -6.89 3.16 3.21
CA THR A 42 -8.27 3.36 2.79
C THR A 42 -9.16 2.31 3.47
N GLU A 43 -10.19 2.75 4.15
CA GLU A 43 -11.18 1.85 4.75
C GLU A 43 -12.35 1.68 3.79
N LEU A 44 -12.72 0.44 3.58
CA LEU A 44 -13.85 0.10 2.71
C LEU A 44 -15.15 -0.04 3.51
#